data_bef3da656f6327c9f206d7ceb362c99a
#
_entry.id   bef3da656f6327c9f206d7ceb362c99a
#
_cell.length_a   1.000
_cell.length_b   1.000
_cell.length_c   1.000
_cell.angle_alpha   90.00
_cell.angle_beta   90.00
_cell.angle_gamma   90.00
#
_symmetry.space_group_name_H-M   'P 1'
#
loop_
_entity.id
_entity.type
_entity.pdbx_description
1 polymer ?
#
loop_
_entity_poly.entity_id
_entity_poly.type
_entity_poly.pdbx_seq_one_letter_code
_entity_poly.pdbx_strand_id
1 'polypeptide(L)'
;MAIPARPAALPGPSPEGRPVPELDPAAVGQWRAGGGELVDLLAQARERLGGVAAFRLGTRPAVLVTAPEAVQHVLALHPDRYVKRSHRARLLIGDGVLAATGEAWQRQRRLLQSQFTGRGMRRYEQRIAEAAGTTAARWAAYARTGQVLDIGEEMRRFALDTIWRSLTGHPLDAGTERELAAVPAVVAALPGLPADGVTAQGAVAAELARIDAVASRAIAAARDGGAGPHGPGLLHVLIEAAGTRPEYTDRLIRDELVTLLVAGHETTATTLTWLHLLLDRNPQAREEALSAGAEGSPRRRQAVQALVHETLRFYPSAWILPRCAAQDDVLAGYAVEAGTDVLVCPYLTHRDPALWEDPGRFDPRRFTTPGRRPTHSGSYLPFGIGPRACLGLQFALRESTVLLEHLLPVHTPRFLAVPERAAFSITVRPDGPAPAVLEPRC
;
A
#
# COMPACT_ATOMS: atom_id res chain seq x y z
N MET A 1 -13.17 26.38 4.98
CA MET A 1 -13.78 26.88 3.71
C MET A 1 -14.55 25.72 3.10
N ALA A 2 -15.88 25.79 3.12
CA ALA A 2 -16.74 24.75 2.56
C ALA A 2 -16.51 24.68 1.04
N ILE A 3 -16.25 23.48 0.53
CA ILE A 3 -16.19 23.23 -0.92
C ILE A 3 -17.61 23.41 -1.45
N PRO A 4 -17.86 24.33 -2.39
CA PRO A 4 -19.19 24.51 -2.95
C PRO A 4 -19.63 23.20 -3.60
N ALA A 5 -20.84 22.75 -3.29
CA ALA A 5 -21.49 21.68 -4.03
C ALA A 5 -21.55 22.12 -5.50
N ARG A 6 -20.92 21.33 -6.37
CA ARG A 6 -21.02 21.54 -7.82
C ARG A 6 -22.51 21.46 -8.19
N PRO A 7 -23.03 22.40 -8.99
CA PRO A 7 -24.40 22.27 -9.49
C PRO A 7 -24.54 20.93 -10.19
N ALA A 8 -25.66 20.25 -9.94
CA ALA A 8 -26.00 19.01 -10.63
C ALA A 8 -25.93 19.27 -12.14
N ALA A 9 -25.00 18.58 -12.82
CA ALA A 9 -24.99 18.58 -14.26
C ALA A 9 -26.36 18.04 -14.72
N LEU A 10 -26.98 18.71 -15.67
CA LEU A 10 -28.16 18.18 -16.35
C LEU A 10 -27.82 16.79 -16.85
N PRO A 11 -28.67 15.76 -16.65
CA PRO A 11 -28.40 14.43 -17.16
C PRO A 11 -28.24 14.51 -18.69
N GLY A 12 -27.02 14.23 -19.15
CA GLY A 12 -26.77 13.96 -20.56
C GLY A 12 -27.48 12.65 -20.97
N PRO A 13 -27.55 12.33 -22.26
CA PRO A 13 -28.07 11.05 -22.69
C PRO A 13 -27.28 9.95 -21.99
N SER A 14 -27.99 8.96 -21.42
CA SER A 14 -27.36 7.80 -20.76
C SER A 14 -26.36 7.14 -21.72
N PRO A 15 -25.19 6.70 -21.21
CA PRO A 15 -24.19 6.06 -22.07
C PRO A 15 -24.80 4.85 -22.80
N GLU A 16 -24.46 4.66 -24.06
CA GLU A 16 -24.92 3.52 -24.88
C GLU A 16 -24.30 2.21 -24.37
N GLY A 17 -24.74 1.71 -23.22
CA GLY A 17 -24.27 0.47 -22.60
C GLY A 17 -25.41 -0.26 -21.90
N ARG A 18 -25.23 -1.56 -21.67
CA ARG A 18 -26.16 -2.33 -20.83
C ARG A 18 -26.07 -1.85 -19.38
N PRO A 19 -27.15 -1.92 -18.57
CA PRO A 19 -27.05 -1.65 -17.14
C PRO A 19 -26.08 -2.63 -16.48
N VAL A 20 -25.28 -2.15 -15.54
CA VAL A 20 -24.40 -3.02 -14.74
C VAL A 20 -25.27 -3.96 -13.92
N PRO A 21 -25.01 -5.29 -13.91
CA PRO A 21 -25.73 -6.22 -13.04
C PRO A 21 -25.63 -5.78 -11.59
N GLU A 22 -26.79 -5.59 -10.92
CA GLU A 22 -26.82 -5.04 -9.56
C GLU A 22 -27.12 -6.15 -8.53
N LEU A 23 -26.37 -6.12 -7.41
CA LEU A 23 -26.62 -7.00 -6.29
C LEU A 23 -27.95 -6.61 -5.62
N ASP A 24 -28.75 -7.61 -5.28
CA ASP A 24 -30.04 -7.41 -4.63
C ASP A 24 -29.91 -6.48 -3.39
N PRO A 25 -30.65 -5.39 -3.32
CA PRO A 25 -30.66 -4.51 -2.16
C PRO A 25 -30.90 -5.23 -0.83
N ALA A 26 -31.70 -6.32 -0.84
CA ALA A 26 -31.93 -7.16 0.34
C ALA A 26 -30.65 -7.85 0.80
N ALA A 27 -29.81 -8.35 -0.11
CA ALA A 27 -28.50 -8.94 0.23
C ALA A 27 -27.54 -7.91 0.84
N VAL A 28 -27.53 -6.67 0.30
CA VAL A 28 -26.75 -5.56 0.89
C VAL A 28 -27.28 -5.18 2.27
N GLY A 29 -28.60 -5.19 2.47
CA GLY A 29 -29.24 -4.96 3.77
C GLY A 29 -28.84 -6.02 4.81
N GLN A 30 -28.89 -7.29 4.45
CA GLN A 30 -28.49 -8.41 5.30
C GLN A 30 -27.01 -8.33 5.68
N TRP A 31 -26.12 -8.08 4.71
CA TRP A 31 -24.69 -7.88 4.97
C TRP A 31 -24.46 -6.77 5.99
N ARG A 32 -25.13 -5.61 5.83
CA ARG A 32 -25.00 -4.47 6.75
C ARG A 32 -25.52 -4.79 8.15
N ALA A 33 -26.68 -5.45 8.25
CA ALA A 33 -27.27 -5.84 9.53
C ALA A 33 -26.41 -6.88 10.27
N GLY A 34 -25.73 -7.75 9.53
CA GLY A 34 -24.80 -8.74 10.08
C GLY A 34 -23.43 -8.20 10.48
N GLY A 35 -23.15 -6.90 10.27
CA GLY A 35 -21.83 -6.31 10.58
C GLY A 35 -20.70 -6.89 9.72
N GLY A 36 -21.00 -7.35 8.49
CA GLY A 36 -20.03 -7.95 7.59
C GLY A 36 -18.97 -6.95 7.10
N GLU A 37 -17.79 -7.45 6.77
CA GLU A 37 -16.74 -6.64 6.16
C GLU A 37 -17.04 -6.31 4.68
N LEU A 38 -16.54 -5.18 4.18
CA LEU A 38 -16.77 -4.78 2.79
C LEU A 38 -16.28 -5.84 1.79
N VAL A 39 -15.18 -6.52 2.10
CA VAL A 39 -14.63 -7.58 1.24
C VAL A 39 -15.61 -8.73 1.01
N ASP A 40 -16.42 -9.09 2.01
CA ASP A 40 -17.42 -10.16 1.90
C ASP A 40 -18.54 -9.77 0.93
N LEU A 41 -19.00 -8.52 1.00
CA LEU A 41 -19.98 -7.98 0.05
C LEU A 41 -19.43 -7.99 -1.38
N LEU A 42 -18.19 -7.56 -1.56
CA LEU A 42 -17.53 -7.54 -2.86
C LEU A 42 -17.32 -8.95 -3.42
N ALA A 43 -16.94 -9.91 -2.56
CA ALA A 43 -16.79 -11.32 -2.95
C ALA A 43 -18.14 -11.90 -3.41
N GLN A 44 -19.21 -11.65 -2.66
CA GLN A 44 -20.56 -12.08 -3.04
C GLN A 44 -21.03 -11.44 -4.35
N ALA A 45 -20.78 -10.14 -4.54
CA ALA A 45 -21.13 -9.46 -5.79
C ALA A 45 -20.41 -10.09 -7.00
N ARG A 46 -19.10 -10.36 -6.85
CA ARG A 46 -18.31 -11.00 -7.88
C ARG A 46 -18.77 -12.42 -8.19
N GLU A 47 -19.03 -13.23 -7.16
CA GLU A 47 -19.46 -14.63 -7.32
C GLU A 47 -20.79 -14.72 -8.07
N ARG A 48 -21.76 -13.85 -7.76
CA ARG A 48 -23.10 -13.88 -8.34
C ARG A 48 -23.20 -13.19 -9.70
N LEU A 49 -22.44 -12.11 -9.92
CA LEU A 49 -22.66 -11.19 -11.04
C LEU A 49 -21.44 -11.06 -11.97
N GLY A 50 -20.29 -11.60 -11.57
CA GLY A 50 -19.07 -11.57 -12.38
C GLY A 50 -18.13 -10.41 -12.07
N GLY A 51 -17.21 -10.14 -12.99
CA GLY A 51 -16.08 -9.21 -12.79
C GLY A 51 -16.41 -7.72 -12.85
N VAL A 52 -17.66 -7.35 -13.21
CA VAL A 52 -18.20 -5.98 -13.14
C VAL A 52 -19.60 -6.09 -12.53
N ALA A 53 -19.80 -5.57 -11.32
CA ALA A 53 -21.02 -5.72 -10.55
C ALA A 53 -21.37 -4.45 -9.81
N ALA A 54 -22.64 -4.03 -9.86
CA ALA A 54 -23.13 -2.86 -9.14
C ALA A 54 -23.71 -3.23 -7.77
N PHE A 55 -23.65 -2.30 -6.84
CA PHE A 55 -24.31 -2.35 -5.55
C PHE A 55 -24.44 -0.93 -4.96
N ARG A 56 -25.19 -0.78 -3.87
CA ARG A 56 -25.39 0.55 -3.23
C ARG A 56 -24.84 0.57 -1.82
N LEU A 57 -23.92 1.50 -1.56
CA LEU A 57 -23.46 1.84 -0.21
C LEU A 57 -24.23 3.08 0.29
N GLY A 58 -25.38 2.84 0.93
CA GLY A 58 -26.32 3.91 1.25
C GLY A 58 -27.05 4.41 -0.01
N THR A 59 -26.97 5.71 -0.28
CA THR A 59 -27.58 6.33 -1.46
C THR A 59 -26.65 6.37 -2.68
N ARG A 60 -25.37 6.00 -2.51
CA ARG A 60 -24.36 6.11 -3.58
C ARG A 60 -24.28 4.80 -4.38
N PRO A 61 -24.34 4.89 -5.72
CA PRO A 61 -24.05 3.76 -6.57
C PRO A 61 -22.55 3.45 -6.51
N ALA A 62 -22.20 2.17 -6.48
CA ALA A 62 -20.86 1.69 -6.53
C ALA A 62 -20.76 0.51 -7.51
N VAL A 63 -19.64 0.40 -8.22
CA VAL A 63 -19.35 -0.68 -9.16
C VAL A 63 -18.05 -1.36 -8.74
N LEU A 64 -18.13 -2.66 -8.46
CA LEU A 64 -16.96 -3.53 -8.31
C LEU A 64 -16.37 -3.82 -9.68
N VAL A 65 -15.03 -3.76 -9.77
CA VAL A 65 -14.27 -4.09 -10.97
C VAL A 65 -13.14 -5.06 -10.62
N THR A 66 -13.22 -6.28 -11.17
CA THR A 66 -12.20 -7.33 -11.03
C THR A 66 -11.80 -7.96 -12.37
N ALA A 67 -12.60 -7.78 -13.43
CA ALA A 67 -12.26 -8.24 -14.78
C ALA A 67 -11.03 -7.49 -15.30
N PRO A 68 -9.97 -8.18 -15.80
CA PRO A 68 -8.70 -7.55 -16.17
C PRO A 68 -8.81 -6.42 -17.18
N GLU A 69 -9.69 -6.56 -18.18
CA GLU A 69 -9.92 -5.55 -19.21
C GLU A 69 -10.57 -4.30 -18.63
N ALA A 70 -11.55 -4.48 -17.73
CA ALA A 70 -12.20 -3.38 -17.03
C ALA A 70 -11.24 -2.68 -16.04
N VAL A 71 -10.41 -3.44 -15.35
CA VAL A 71 -9.34 -2.93 -14.50
C VAL A 71 -8.38 -2.06 -15.32
N GLN A 72 -7.95 -2.55 -16.49
CA GLN A 72 -7.06 -1.82 -17.39
C GLN A 72 -7.72 -0.55 -17.92
N HIS A 73 -9.00 -0.61 -18.30
CA HIS A 73 -9.78 0.54 -18.74
C HIS A 73 -9.79 1.65 -17.69
N VAL A 74 -10.13 1.31 -16.43
CA VAL A 74 -10.26 2.27 -15.33
C VAL A 74 -8.91 2.86 -14.90
N LEU A 75 -7.87 2.04 -14.78
CA LEU A 75 -6.61 2.47 -14.15
C LEU A 75 -5.55 2.95 -15.12
N ALA A 76 -5.56 2.46 -16.38
CA ALA A 76 -4.48 2.69 -17.32
C ALA A 76 -4.92 3.42 -18.59
N LEU A 77 -6.04 3.03 -19.21
CA LEU A 77 -6.45 3.59 -20.50
C LEU A 77 -7.21 4.91 -20.36
N HIS A 78 -8.05 5.05 -19.33
CA HIS A 78 -8.89 6.24 -19.12
C HIS A 78 -8.75 6.82 -17.69
N PRO A 79 -7.52 7.07 -17.19
CA PRO A 79 -7.29 7.51 -15.82
C PRO A 79 -7.84 8.92 -15.53
N ASP A 80 -8.11 9.71 -16.54
CA ASP A 80 -8.76 11.02 -16.50
C ASP A 80 -10.27 10.93 -16.27
N ARG A 81 -10.91 9.87 -16.77
CA ARG A 81 -12.33 9.58 -16.53
C ARG A 81 -12.61 9.02 -15.15
N TYR A 82 -11.61 8.41 -14.50
CA TYR A 82 -11.73 7.75 -13.19
C TYR A 82 -10.84 8.40 -12.14
N VAL A 83 -11.35 9.46 -11.55
CA VAL A 83 -10.57 10.30 -10.62
C VAL A 83 -10.48 9.68 -9.23
N LYS A 84 -9.36 9.92 -8.56
CA LYS A 84 -9.17 9.51 -7.17
C LYS A 84 -9.85 10.49 -6.23
N ARG A 85 -10.64 9.98 -5.27
CA ARG A 85 -11.18 10.75 -4.16
C ARG A 85 -10.40 10.41 -2.88
N SER A 86 -9.73 11.38 -2.29
CA SER A 86 -8.87 11.19 -1.10
C SER A 86 -9.19 12.17 0.02
N HIS A 87 -10.45 12.64 0.13
CA HIS A 87 -10.82 13.71 1.07
C HIS A 87 -10.49 13.38 2.53
N ARG A 88 -10.72 12.15 3.02
CA ARG A 88 -10.37 11.75 4.38
C ARG A 88 -8.86 11.64 4.59
N ALA A 89 -8.15 11.07 3.64
CA ALA A 89 -6.71 10.96 3.72
C ALA A 89 -6.00 12.32 3.76
N ARG A 90 -6.60 13.37 3.16
CA ARG A 90 -6.07 14.75 3.20
C ARG A 90 -5.90 15.32 4.60
N LEU A 91 -6.62 14.83 5.59
CA LEU A 91 -6.41 15.22 6.99
C LEU A 91 -4.99 14.93 7.46
N LEU A 92 -4.42 13.81 7.01
CA LEU A 92 -3.07 13.37 7.37
C LEU A 92 -2.02 13.84 6.35
N ILE A 93 -2.27 13.58 5.06
CA ILE A 93 -1.27 13.73 3.99
C ILE A 93 -1.41 15.05 3.20
N GLY A 94 -2.33 15.92 3.58
CA GLY A 94 -2.56 17.20 2.92
C GLY A 94 -2.73 17.09 1.40
N ASP A 95 -1.99 17.90 0.67
CA ASP A 95 -1.99 17.95 -0.79
C ASP A 95 -0.81 17.19 -1.43
N GLY A 96 -0.16 16.27 -0.68
CA GLY A 96 0.91 15.42 -1.19
C GLY A 96 0.48 14.53 -2.35
N VAL A 97 1.44 13.96 -3.06
CA VAL A 97 1.26 13.24 -4.35
C VAL A 97 0.19 12.14 -4.33
N LEU A 98 -0.05 11.53 -3.19
CA LEU A 98 -1.08 10.49 -3.04
C LEU A 98 -2.51 11.07 -3.11
N ALA A 99 -2.72 12.29 -2.60
CA ALA A 99 -4.01 12.98 -2.58
C ALA A 99 -4.20 13.98 -3.74
N ALA A 100 -3.11 14.45 -4.33
CA ALA A 100 -3.12 15.41 -5.42
C ALA A 100 -3.82 14.89 -6.69
N THR A 101 -4.42 15.78 -7.47
CA THR A 101 -5.10 15.49 -8.74
C THR A 101 -4.71 16.49 -9.83
N GLY A 102 -5.04 16.17 -11.09
CA GLY A 102 -4.82 17.07 -12.22
C GLY A 102 -3.33 17.45 -12.39
N GLU A 103 -3.08 18.70 -12.74
CA GLU A 103 -1.73 19.24 -13.01
C GLU A 103 -0.83 19.22 -11.77
N ALA A 104 -1.38 19.49 -10.57
CA ALA A 104 -0.61 19.44 -9.33
C ALA A 104 0.00 18.05 -9.13
N TRP A 105 -0.82 17.01 -9.31
CA TRP A 105 -0.34 15.63 -9.25
C TRP A 105 0.73 15.35 -10.32
N GLN A 106 0.55 15.82 -11.55
CA GLN A 106 1.52 15.59 -12.63
C GLN A 106 2.88 16.22 -12.29
N ARG A 107 2.91 17.45 -11.74
CA ARG A 107 4.13 18.13 -11.32
C ARG A 107 4.85 17.39 -10.20
N GLN A 108 4.12 17.04 -9.13
CA GLN A 108 4.65 16.29 -7.98
C GLN A 108 5.15 14.91 -8.43
N ARG A 109 4.35 14.17 -9.20
CA ARG A 109 4.71 12.85 -9.73
C ARG A 109 6.00 12.89 -10.54
N ARG A 110 6.16 13.88 -11.42
CA ARG A 110 7.36 14.03 -12.27
C ARG A 110 8.63 14.25 -11.45
N LEU A 111 8.56 15.07 -10.39
CA LEU A 111 9.70 15.27 -9.49
C LEU A 111 10.06 13.99 -8.75
N LEU A 112 9.08 13.37 -8.11
CA LEU A 112 9.30 12.23 -7.23
C LEU A 112 9.67 10.95 -8.01
N GLN A 113 9.10 10.72 -9.18
CA GLN A 113 9.32 9.48 -9.95
C GLN A 113 10.80 9.27 -10.31
N SER A 114 11.53 10.34 -10.63
CA SER A 114 12.96 10.27 -10.91
C SER A 114 13.78 9.77 -9.71
N GLN A 115 13.26 9.95 -8.49
CA GLN A 115 13.92 9.54 -7.25
C GLN A 115 13.72 8.04 -6.95
N PHE A 116 12.67 7.42 -7.47
CA PHE A 116 12.31 6.01 -7.24
C PHE A 116 12.57 5.11 -8.44
N THR A 117 13.30 5.59 -9.44
CA THR A 117 13.65 4.81 -10.64
C THR A 117 15.14 4.97 -10.99
N GLY A 118 15.71 3.98 -11.67
CA GLY A 118 17.06 4.04 -12.23
C GLY A 118 18.13 4.51 -11.24
N ARG A 119 18.76 5.65 -11.56
CA ARG A 119 19.83 6.23 -10.73
C ARG A 119 19.33 6.69 -9.36
N GLY A 120 18.08 7.14 -9.27
CA GLY A 120 17.48 7.57 -8.01
C GLY A 120 17.46 6.47 -6.97
N MET A 121 17.19 5.23 -7.38
CA MET A 121 17.17 4.07 -6.48
C MET A 121 18.52 3.76 -5.82
N ARG A 122 19.65 4.03 -6.49
CA ARG A 122 20.98 3.73 -5.95
C ARG A 122 21.28 4.43 -4.63
N ARG A 123 20.70 5.62 -4.40
CA ARG A 123 20.87 6.37 -3.13
C ARG A 123 20.29 5.65 -1.93
N TYR A 124 19.32 4.75 -2.14
CA TYR A 124 18.63 4.05 -1.05
C TYR A 124 19.29 2.71 -0.70
N GLU A 125 20.11 2.13 -1.57
CA GLU A 125 20.64 0.77 -1.40
C GLU A 125 21.37 0.59 -0.07
N GLN A 126 22.27 1.51 0.27
CA GLN A 126 23.02 1.43 1.52
C GLN A 126 22.13 1.67 2.75
N ARG A 127 21.18 2.60 2.66
CA ARG A 127 20.21 2.89 3.74
C ARG A 127 19.30 1.70 4.02
N ILE A 128 18.86 1.02 2.96
CA ILE A 128 18.07 -0.21 3.06
C ILE A 128 18.92 -1.32 3.72
N ALA A 129 20.16 -1.50 3.29
CA ALA A 129 21.06 -2.51 3.85
C ALA A 129 21.34 -2.26 5.34
N GLU A 130 21.54 -1.01 5.75
CA GLU A 130 21.73 -0.66 7.17
C GLU A 130 20.48 -0.91 8.01
N ALA A 131 19.30 -0.53 7.54
CA ALA A 131 18.04 -0.82 8.23
C ALA A 131 17.84 -2.34 8.39
N ALA A 132 18.12 -3.11 7.33
CA ALA A 132 18.07 -4.57 7.37
C ALA A 132 19.09 -5.15 8.36
N GLY A 133 20.34 -4.67 8.34
CA GLY A 133 21.38 -5.07 9.29
C GLY A 133 21.00 -4.73 10.74
N THR A 134 20.44 -3.54 10.99
CA THR A 134 19.93 -3.15 12.31
C THR A 134 18.84 -4.11 12.80
N THR A 135 17.92 -4.48 11.91
CA THR A 135 16.85 -5.44 12.23
C THR A 135 17.40 -6.84 12.49
N ALA A 136 18.34 -7.30 11.66
CA ALA A 136 18.99 -8.60 11.86
C ALA A 136 19.75 -8.67 13.19
N ALA A 137 20.42 -7.59 13.59
CA ALA A 137 21.11 -7.52 14.90
C ALA A 137 20.12 -7.61 16.08
N ARG A 138 18.96 -6.96 15.99
CA ARG A 138 17.88 -7.11 16.99
C ARG A 138 17.37 -8.55 17.04
N TRP A 139 17.11 -9.15 15.90
CA TRP A 139 16.64 -10.54 15.82
C TRP A 139 17.66 -11.51 16.41
N ALA A 140 18.95 -11.30 16.15
CA ALA A 140 20.00 -12.08 16.80
C ALA A 140 20.03 -11.93 18.34
N ALA A 141 19.69 -10.75 18.86
CA ALA A 141 19.55 -10.54 20.30
C ALA A 141 18.33 -11.30 20.87
N TYR A 142 17.17 -11.23 20.22
CA TYR A 142 15.98 -12.01 20.58
C TYR A 142 16.25 -13.51 20.56
N ALA A 143 16.92 -14.02 19.51
CA ALA A 143 17.27 -15.43 19.40
C ALA A 143 18.19 -15.91 20.53
N ARG A 144 19.17 -15.10 20.95
CA ARG A 144 20.07 -15.44 22.06
C ARG A 144 19.37 -15.46 23.42
N THR A 145 18.38 -14.59 23.62
CA THR A 145 17.68 -14.45 24.92
C THR A 145 16.43 -15.33 25.02
N GLY A 146 15.95 -15.86 23.90
CA GLY A 146 14.67 -16.59 23.85
C GLY A 146 13.44 -15.72 24.13
N GLN A 147 13.60 -14.38 24.11
CA GLN A 147 12.49 -13.45 24.32
C GLN A 147 11.48 -13.53 23.17
N VAL A 148 10.22 -13.37 23.52
CA VAL A 148 9.13 -13.25 22.56
C VAL A 148 9.18 -11.87 21.90
N LEU A 149 9.05 -11.85 20.58
CA LEU A 149 8.88 -10.62 19.79
C LEU A 149 7.55 -10.70 19.02
N ASP A 150 6.97 -9.56 18.68
CA ASP A 150 5.88 -9.49 17.74
C ASP A 150 6.44 -9.22 16.34
N ILE A 151 6.19 -10.14 15.40
CA ILE A 151 6.70 -10.02 14.01
C ILE A 151 6.10 -8.79 13.32
N GLY A 152 4.84 -8.46 13.58
CA GLY A 152 4.20 -7.27 13.00
C GLY A 152 4.87 -5.97 13.45
N GLU A 153 5.21 -5.86 14.75
CA GLU A 153 5.93 -4.71 15.30
C GLU A 153 7.35 -4.59 14.73
N GLU A 154 8.07 -5.70 14.63
CA GLU A 154 9.42 -5.70 14.04
C GLU A 154 9.40 -5.30 12.56
N MET A 155 8.42 -5.77 11.79
CA MET A 155 8.28 -5.37 10.39
C MET A 155 7.86 -3.91 10.24
N ARG A 156 7.01 -3.38 11.13
CA ARG A 156 6.68 -1.95 11.19
C ARG A 156 7.92 -1.10 11.49
N ARG A 157 8.70 -1.51 12.49
CA ARG A 157 9.93 -0.82 12.86
C ARG A 157 10.95 -0.80 11.72
N PHE A 158 11.14 -1.93 11.04
CA PHE A 158 12.00 -2.00 9.86
C PHE A 158 11.55 -1.04 8.76
N ALA A 159 10.28 -1.13 8.35
CA ALA A 159 9.73 -0.30 7.27
C ALA A 159 9.80 1.20 7.62
N LEU A 160 9.52 1.56 8.88
CA LEU A 160 9.61 2.94 9.36
C LEU A 160 11.06 3.45 9.35
N ASP A 161 12.03 2.68 9.85
CA ASP A 161 13.45 3.06 9.81
C ASP A 161 13.96 3.19 8.38
N THR A 162 13.59 2.26 7.50
CA THR A 162 14.01 2.28 6.10
C THR A 162 13.51 3.51 5.36
N ILE A 163 12.20 3.81 5.48
CA ILE A 163 11.64 4.99 4.82
C ILE A 163 12.15 6.29 5.46
N TRP A 164 12.30 6.35 6.79
CA TRP A 164 12.84 7.50 7.50
C TRP A 164 14.26 7.82 7.05
N ARG A 165 15.16 6.84 7.02
CA ARG A 165 16.53 6.98 6.48
C ARG A 165 16.53 7.48 5.04
N SER A 166 15.59 6.99 4.24
CA SER A 166 15.50 7.36 2.82
C SER A 166 15.01 8.79 2.63
N LEU A 167 14.12 9.26 3.50
CA LEU A 167 13.57 10.61 3.47
C LEU A 167 14.55 11.64 4.06
N THR A 168 15.12 11.36 5.21
CA THR A 168 15.93 12.34 5.97
C THR A 168 17.43 12.16 5.75
N GLY A 169 17.91 10.95 5.45
CA GLY A 169 19.33 10.58 5.44
C GLY A 169 19.82 10.02 6.78
N HIS A 170 19.02 10.09 7.84
CA HIS A 170 19.41 9.71 9.21
C HIS A 170 18.67 8.46 9.70
N PRO A 171 19.26 7.65 10.59
CA PRO A 171 18.57 6.54 11.24
C PRO A 171 17.40 7.04 12.08
N LEU A 172 16.40 6.18 12.27
CA LEU A 172 15.27 6.45 13.15
C LEU A 172 15.73 6.36 14.61
N ASP A 173 15.62 7.44 15.35
CA ASP A 173 15.85 7.45 16.79
C ASP A 173 14.58 7.08 17.57
N ALA A 174 14.77 6.61 18.81
CA ALA A 174 13.67 6.15 19.66
C ALA A 174 12.65 7.25 20.04
N GLY A 175 13.06 8.53 20.03
CA GLY A 175 12.16 9.66 20.26
C GLY A 175 11.22 9.86 19.09
N THR A 176 11.78 9.96 17.90
CA THR A 176 11.05 10.08 16.64
C THR A 176 10.14 8.86 16.39
N GLU A 177 10.62 7.63 16.68
CA GLU A 177 9.82 6.40 16.57
C GLU A 177 8.55 6.49 17.42
N ARG A 178 8.66 6.91 18.68
CA ARG A 178 7.50 7.05 19.58
C ARG A 178 6.50 8.11 19.12
N GLU A 179 6.97 9.22 18.58
CA GLU A 179 6.09 10.26 18.06
C GLU A 179 5.39 9.82 16.78
N LEU A 180 6.08 9.12 15.88
CA LEU A 180 5.52 8.58 14.64
C LEU A 180 4.56 7.40 14.86
N ALA A 181 4.48 6.81 16.06
CA ALA A 181 3.43 5.89 16.45
C ALA A 181 2.02 6.52 16.36
N ALA A 182 1.92 7.85 16.26
CA ALA A 182 0.67 8.57 15.94
C ALA A 182 0.16 8.27 14.51
N VAL A 183 1.03 7.92 13.56
CA VAL A 183 0.64 7.68 12.16
C VAL A 183 -0.33 6.50 12.02
N PRO A 184 -0.03 5.29 12.50
CA PRO A 184 -0.97 4.17 12.47
C PRO A 184 -2.30 4.48 13.16
N ALA A 185 -2.28 5.25 14.26
CA ALA A 185 -3.49 5.62 14.98
C ALA A 185 -4.42 6.49 14.12
N VAL A 186 -3.88 7.52 13.44
CA VAL A 186 -4.67 8.34 12.51
C VAL A 186 -5.16 7.50 11.35
N VAL A 187 -4.31 6.68 10.73
CA VAL A 187 -4.68 5.82 9.59
C VAL A 187 -5.83 4.88 9.96
N ALA A 188 -5.80 4.27 11.14
CA ALA A 188 -6.86 3.39 11.62
C ALA A 188 -8.17 4.14 11.89
N ALA A 189 -8.12 5.40 12.31
CA ALA A 189 -9.30 6.23 12.58
C ALA A 189 -9.98 6.73 11.28
N LEU A 190 -9.24 6.95 10.18
CA LEU A 190 -9.74 7.56 8.95
C LEU A 190 -11.08 7.00 8.42
N PRO A 191 -11.33 5.68 8.39
CA PRO A 191 -12.59 5.13 7.89
C PRO A 191 -13.81 5.56 8.71
N GLY A 192 -13.65 5.70 10.03
CA GLY A 192 -14.71 6.04 10.98
C GLY A 192 -14.92 7.55 11.20
N LEU A 193 -14.02 8.40 10.66
CA LEU A 193 -14.12 9.85 10.87
C LEU A 193 -15.37 10.45 10.21
N PRO A 194 -15.99 11.48 10.84
CA PRO A 194 -17.09 12.24 10.25
C PRO A 194 -16.77 12.75 8.85
N ALA A 195 -17.81 12.98 8.05
CA ALA A 195 -17.65 13.52 6.71
C ALA A 195 -17.30 15.01 6.70
N ASP A 196 -17.65 15.73 7.77
CA ASP A 196 -17.24 17.12 7.93
C ASP A 196 -15.78 17.21 8.40
N GLY A 197 -14.99 18.02 7.70
CA GLY A 197 -13.55 18.12 7.94
C GLY A 197 -13.17 18.69 9.30
N VAL A 198 -14.04 19.48 9.94
CA VAL A 198 -13.75 20.17 11.21
C VAL A 198 -13.83 19.16 12.36
N THR A 199 -14.94 18.43 12.48
CA THR A 199 -15.11 17.40 13.51
C THR A 199 -14.11 16.26 13.34
N ALA A 200 -13.86 15.85 12.10
CA ALA A 200 -12.86 14.84 11.78
C ALA A 200 -11.44 15.25 12.22
N GLN A 201 -11.05 16.50 11.95
CA GLN A 201 -9.75 17.03 12.36
C GLN A 201 -9.63 17.09 13.89
N GLY A 202 -10.70 17.52 14.59
CA GLY A 202 -10.74 17.56 16.04
C GLY A 202 -10.51 16.21 16.68
N ALA A 203 -11.06 15.13 16.11
CA ALA A 203 -10.97 13.78 16.65
C ALA A 203 -9.54 13.19 16.67
N VAL A 204 -8.64 13.70 15.82
CA VAL A 204 -7.24 13.23 15.69
C VAL A 204 -6.22 14.36 15.81
N ALA A 205 -6.63 15.48 16.42
CA ALA A 205 -5.82 16.71 16.47
C ALA A 205 -4.47 16.52 17.19
N ALA A 206 -4.46 15.75 18.28
CA ALA A 206 -3.24 15.50 19.06
C ALA A 206 -2.24 14.67 18.27
N GLU A 207 -2.70 13.64 17.55
CA GLU A 207 -1.88 12.79 16.69
C GLU A 207 -1.33 13.58 15.51
N LEU A 208 -2.15 14.40 14.85
CA LEU A 208 -1.71 15.26 13.75
C LEU A 208 -0.66 16.27 14.22
N ALA A 209 -0.83 16.88 15.39
CA ALA A 209 0.14 17.83 15.95
C ALA A 209 1.51 17.17 16.21
N ARG A 210 1.55 15.91 16.68
CA ARG A 210 2.80 15.15 16.85
C ARG A 210 3.49 14.88 15.51
N ILE A 211 2.73 14.46 14.50
CA ILE A 211 3.25 14.21 13.15
C ILE A 211 3.81 15.50 12.55
N ASP A 212 3.09 16.62 12.71
CA ASP A 212 3.52 17.94 12.24
C ASP A 212 4.81 18.41 12.92
N ALA A 213 4.93 18.18 14.21
CA ALA A 213 6.14 18.53 14.96
C ALA A 213 7.36 17.73 14.44
N VAL A 214 7.21 16.43 14.20
CA VAL A 214 8.27 15.59 13.61
C VAL A 214 8.65 16.08 12.22
N ALA A 215 7.66 16.33 11.35
CA ALA A 215 7.91 16.81 10.00
C ALA A 215 8.63 18.16 9.99
N SER A 216 8.21 19.10 10.86
CA SER A 216 8.80 20.44 10.98
C SER A 216 10.26 20.36 11.43
N ARG A 217 10.57 19.53 12.43
CA ARG A 217 11.96 19.32 12.88
C ARG A 217 12.84 18.71 11.78
N ALA A 218 12.32 17.71 11.06
CA ALA A 218 13.05 17.08 9.95
C ALA A 218 13.34 18.09 8.82
N ILE A 219 12.38 18.94 8.47
CA ILE A 219 12.55 19.99 7.44
C ILE A 219 13.59 21.02 7.90
N ALA A 220 13.53 21.47 9.15
CA ALA A 220 14.50 22.42 9.72
C ALA A 220 15.92 21.84 9.68
N ALA A 221 16.11 20.62 10.18
CA ALA A 221 17.40 19.95 10.19
C ALA A 221 17.98 19.78 8.76
N ALA A 222 17.16 19.45 7.78
CA ALA A 222 17.59 19.32 6.39
C ALA A 222 17.98 20.68 5.77
N ARG A 223 17.33 21.79 6.15
CA ARG A 223 17.70 23.16 5.72
C ARG A 223 19.00 23.65 6.33
N ASP A 224 19.27 23.27 7.57
CA ASP A 224 20.51 23.60 8.26
C ASP A 224 21.73 22.79 7.75
N GLY A 225 21.57 22.07 6.65
CA GLY A 225 22.63 21.29 6.02
C GLY A 225 22.86 19.91 6.64
N GLY A 226 21.92 19.43 7.46
CA GLY A 226 21.95 18.11 8.07
C GLY A 226 21.81 16.98 7.07
N ALA A 227 22.90 16.65 6.35
CA ALA A 227 22.96 15.45 5.53
C ALA A 227 23.38 14.26 6.39
N GLY A 228 22.70 13.12 6.21
CA GLY A 228 23.06 11.89 6.92
C GLY A 228 24.35 11.26 6.42
N PRO A 229 24.77 10.12 7.01
CA PRO A 229 26.06 9.48 6.71
C PRO A 229 26.22 9.06 5.24
N HIS A 230 25.12 8.87 4.52
CA HIS A 230 25.11 8.51 3.08
C HIS A 230 24.61 9.66 2.19
N GLY A 231 24.87 10.88 2.62
CA GLY A 231 24.49 12.09 1.90
C GLY A 231 23.01 12.48 2.09
N PRO A 232 22.52 13.45 1.29
CA PRO A 232 21.21 14.03 1.45
C PRO A 232 20.07 13.01 1.18
N GLY A 233 19.02 13.04 2.01
CA GLY A 233 17.79 12.28 1.82
C GLY A 233 16.87 12.90 0.75
N LEU A 234 15.71 12.28 0.52
CA LEU A 234 14.73 12.78 -0.44
C LEU A 234 14.17 14.16 -0.04
N LEU A 235 14.13 14.44 1.26
CA LEU A 235 13.68 15.75 1.79
C LEU A 235 14.51 16.91 1.25
N HIS A 236 15.82 16.73 1.05
CA HIS A 236 16.68 17.75 0.44
C HIS A 236 16.27 18.03 -1.02
N VAL A 237 15.86 17.03 -1.79
CA VAL A 237 15.36 17.21 -3.15
C VAL A 237 14.08 18.05 -3.18
N LEU A 238 13.19 17.86 -2.18
CA LEU A 238 11.97 18.67 -2.05
C LEU A 238 12.30 20.11 -1.66
N ILE A 239 13.28 20.31 -0.77
CA ILE A 239 13.74 21.65 -0.36
C ILE A 239 14.45 22.38 -1.53
N GLU A 240 15.29 21.69 -2.29
CA GLU A 240 15.92 22.25 -3.49
C GLU A 240 14.89 22.64 -4.55
N ALA A 241 13.84 21.82 -4.71
CA ALA A 241 12.74 22.13 -5.63
C ALA A 241 12.02 23.43 -5.24
N ALA A 242 11.90 23.76 -3.95
CA ALA A 242 11.30 25.02 -3.49
C ALA A 242 12.06 26.26 -3.97
N GLY A 243 13.37 26.17 -4.17
CA GLY A 243 14.18 27.27 -4.70
C GLY A 243 13.92 27.61 -6.18
N THR A 244 13.32 26.69 -6.93
CA THR A 244 13.08 26.85 -8.39
C THR A 244 11.60 26.68 -8.79
N ARG A 245 10.76 26.23 -7.90
CA ARG A 245 9.34 25.89 -8.14
C ARG A 245 8.47 26.47 -7.02
N PRO A 246 7.78 27.58 -7.27
CA PRO A 246 7.03 28.31 -6.24
C PRO A 246 5.89 27.50 -5.62
N GLU A 247 5.41 26.44 -6.29
CA GLU A 247 4.40 25.56 -5.75
C GLU A 247 4.91 24.67 -4.59
N TYR A 248 6.23 24.45 -4.46
CA TYR A 248 6.85 23.70 -3.35
C TYR A 248 7.02 24.58 -2.11
N THR A 249 5.90 24.94 -1.50
CA THR A 249 5.85 25.63 -0.20
C THR A 249 6.24 24.69 0.93
N ASP A 250 6.56 25.22 2.12
CA ASP A 250 6.82 24.42 3.33
C ASP A 250 5.69 23.47 3.65
N ARG A 251 4.46 23.91 3.43
CA ARG A 251 3.28 23.07 3.59
C ARG A 251 3.31 21.88 2.62
N LEU A 252 3.61 22.10 1.35
CA LEU A 252 3.66 21.00 0.39
C LEU A 252 4.84 20.06 0.67
N ILE A 253 6.00 20.58 1.10
CA ILE A 253 7.13 19.75 1.53
C ILE A 253 6.74 18.85 2.71
N ARG A 254 6.05 19.42 3.73
CA ARG A 254 5.48 18.66 4.85
C ARG A 254 4.52 17.58 4.34
N ASP A 255 3.59 17.93 3.46
CA ASP A 255 2.57 17.04 2.94
C ASP A 255 3.19 15.89 2.14
N GLU A 256 4.23 16.15 1.35
CA GLU A 256 4.98 15.12 0.63
C GLU A 256 5.77 14.21 1.58
N LEU A 257 6.45 14.78 2.58
CA LEU A 257 7.18 14.02 3.59
C LEU A 257 6.25 13.02 4.31
N VAL A 258 5.10 13.51 4.80
CA VAL A 258 4.13 12.68 5.50
C VAL A 258 3.47 11.67 4.54
N THR A 259 3.17 12.08 3.31
CA THR A 259 2.63 11.17 2.28
C THR A 259 3.54 9.97 2.04
N LEU A 260 4.83 10.22 1.83
CA LEU A 260 5.81 9.17 1.55
C LEU A 260 6.07 8.29 2.78
N LEU A 261 6.10 8.89 3.97
CA LEU A 261 6.22 8.16 5.23
C LEU A 261 5.05 7.19 5.42
N VAL A 262 3.82 7.67 5.28
CA VAL A 262 2.60 6.85 5.43
C VAL A 262 2.56 5.74 4.38
N ALA A 263 2.81 6.08 3.12
CA ALA A 263 2.72 5.13 2.02
C ALA A 263 3.80 4.03 2.07
N GLY A 264 5.02 4.36 2.51
CA GLY A 264 6.14 3.42 2.56
C GLY A 264 6.19 2.56 3.83
N HIS A 265 5.60 3.02 4.92
CA HIS A 265 5.68 2.35 6.22
C HIS A 265 4.70 1.17 6.33
N GLU A 266 3.40 1.45 6.33
CA GLU A 266 2.36 0.47 6.66
C GLU A 266 2.25 -0.65 5.62
N THR A 267 2.39 -0.32 4.33
CA THR A 267 2.21 -1.29 3.24
C THR A 267 3.31 -2.36 3.23
N THR A 268 4.57 -1.95 3.44
CA THR A 268 5.72 -2.85 3.51
C THR A 268 5.68 -3.70 4.77
N ALA A 269 5.37 -3.09 5.92
CA ALA A 269 5.23 -3.80 7.19
C ALA A 269 4.19 -4.92 7.10
N THR A 270 3.02 -4.61 6.56
CA THR A 270 1.93 -5.58 6.36
C THR A 270 2.33 -6.72 5.43
N THR A 271 2.98 -6.40 4.31
CA THR A 271 3.47 -7.41 3.35
C THR A 271 4.46 -8.37 4.01
N LEU A 272 5.44 -7.84 4.75
CA LEU A 272 6.47 -8.63 5.42
C LEU A 272 5.88 -9.48 6.56
N THR A 273 4.91 -8.95 7.31
CA THR A 273 4.21 -9.73 8.35
C THR A 273 3.48 -10.92 7.75
N TRP A 274 2.68 -10.69 6.70
CA TRP A 274 2.01 -11.78 5.97
C TRP A 274 2.99 -12.79 5.40
N LEU A 275 4.13 -12.33 4.89
CA LEU A 275 5.15 -13.22 4.34
C LEU A 275 5.66 -14.19 5.41
N HIS A 276 6.01 -13.72 6.59
CA HIS A 276 6.47 -14.60 7.68
C HIS A 276 5.39 -15.61 8.11
N LEU A 277 4.12 -15.18 8.21
CA LEU A 277 2.99 -16.05 8.52
C LEU A 277 2.73 -17.10 7.42
N LEU A 278 2.90 -16.71 6.14
CA LEU A 278 2.77 -17.64 5.01
C LEU A 278 3.92 -18.64 4.95
N LEU A 279 5.15 -18.22 5.29
CA LEU A 279 6.31 -19.11 5.35
C LEU A 279 6.25 -20.11 6.51
N ASP A 280 5.62 -19.74 7.61
CA ASP A 280 5.33 -20.69 8.71
C ASP A 280 4.43 -21.84 8.24
N ARG A 281 3.39 -21.52 7.47
CA ARG A 281 2.47 -22.51 6.88
C ARG A 281 3.03 -23.24 5.66
N ASN A 282 4.08 -22.71 5.03
CA ASN A 282 4.69 -23.20 3.80
C ASN A 282 6.23 -23.24 3.90
N PRO A 283 6.81 -24.01 4.84
CA PRO A 283 8.25 -23.99 5.09
C PRO A 283 9.09 -24.41 3.85
N GLN A 284 8.54 -25.29 2.99
CA GLN A 284 9.19 -25.70 1.75
C GLN A 284 9.48 -24.52 0.82
N ALA A 285 8.60 -23.52 0.76
CA ALA A 285 8.80 -22.34 -0.07
C ALA A 285 10.03 -21.53 0.37
N ARG A 286 10.30 -21.47 1.68
CA ARG A 286 11.53 -20.88 2.23
C ARG A 286 12.76 -21.67 1.78
N GLU A 287 12.74 -23.00 1.97
CA GLU A 287 13.89 -23.86 1.62
C GLU A 287 14.19 -23.82 0.12
N GLU A 288 13.17 -23.85 -0.73
CA GLU A 288 13.33 -23.69 -2.18
C GLU A 288 13.98 -22.35 -2.54
N ALA A 289 13.56 -21.26 -1.89
CA ALA A 289 14.14 -19.94 -2.13
C ALA A 289 15.61 -19.83 -1.68
N LEU A 290 15.94 -20.40 -0.52
CA LEU A 290 17.30 -20.39 0.02
C LEU A 290 18.26 -21.30 -0.75
N SER A 291 17.78 -22.42 -1.28
CA SER A 291 18.55 -23.39 -2.08
C SER A 291 18.65 -23.04 -3.57
N ALA A 292 17.95 -22.00 -4.03
CA ALA A 292 17.93 -21.62 -5.44
C ALA A 292 19.29 -21.19 -6.01
N GLY A 293 20.27 -20.91 -5.15
CA GLY A 293 21.63 -20.54 -5.53
C GLY A 293 22.46 -20.08 -4.33
N ALA A 294 23.72 -19.78 -4.56
CA ALA A 294 24.61 -19.26 -3.53
C ALA A 294 24.08 -17.93 -2.95
N GLU A 295 24.47 -17.62 -1.71
CA GLU A 295 24.14 -16.37 -1.06
C GLU A 295 24.55 -15.17 -1.92
N GLY A 296 23.68 -14.16 -2.03
CA GLY A 296 23.90 -12.98 -2.85
C GLY A 296 23.80 -13.21 -4.37
N SER A 297 23.61 -14.45 -4.84
CA SER A 297 23.48 -14.72 -6.28
C SER A 297 22.19 -14.13 -6.85
N PRO A 298 22.18 -13.71 -8.14
CA PRO A 298 20.98 -13.22 -8.79
C PRO A 298 19.80 -14.21 -8.74
N ARG A 299 20.10 -15.51 -8.86
CA ARG A 299 19.09 -16.58 -8.86
C ARG A 299 18.42 -16.71 -7.49
N ARG A 300 19.20 -16.69 -6.39
CA ARG A 300 18.63 -16.71 -5.03
C ARG A 300 17.83 -15.44 -4.75
N ARG A 301 18.33 -14.28 -5.15
CA ARG A 301 17.60 -13.01 -5.02
C ARG A 301 16.27 -13.04 -5.75
N GLN A 302 16.23 -13.58 -6.97
CA GLN A 302 14.99 -13.75 -7.72
C GLN A 302 14.01 -14.67 -7.00
N ALA A 303 14.47 -15.77 -6.40
CA ALA A 303 13.63 -16.69 -5.65
C ALA A 303 13.09 -16.04 -4.37
N VAL A 304 13.89 -15.27 -3.62
CA VAL A 304 13.44 -14.49 -2.46
C VAL A 304 12.42 -13.42 -2.89
N GLN A 305 12.67 -12.74 -4.01
CA GLN A 305 11.71 -11.77 -4.53
C GLN A 305 10.38 -12.42 -4.95
N ALA A 306 10.41 -13.66 -5.42
CA ALA A 306 9.20 -14.41 -5.74
C ALA A 306 8.34 -14.71 -4.51
N LEU A 307 8.94 -14.90 -3.33
CA LEU A 307 8.19 -14.97 -2.06
C LEU A 307 7.41 -13.67 -1.80
N VAL A 308 8.04 -12.53 -2.02
CA VAL A 308 7.38 -11.21 -1.87
C VAL A 308 6.24 -11.05 -2.86
N HIS A 309 6.46 -11.40 -4.12
CA HIS A 309 5.43 -11.30 -5.16
C HIS A 309 4.22 -12.20 -4.86
N GLU A 310 4.45 -13.45 -4.42
CA GLU A 310 3.35 -14.36 -4.08
C GLU A 310 2.60 -13.90 -2.82
N THR A 311 3.31 -13.34 -1.85
CA THR A 311 2.68 -12.70 -0.69
C THR A 311 1.78 -11.55 -1.12
N LEU A 312 2.24 -10.69 -2.01
CA LEU A 312 1.48 -9.57 -2.56
C LEU A 312 0.30 -10.02 -3.44
N ARG A 313 0.38 -11.19 -4.08
CA ARG A 313 -0.76 -11.80 -4.74
C ARG A 313 -1.79 -12.27 -3.71
N PHE A 314 -1.34 -12.96 -2.67
CA PHE A 314 -2.20 -13.51 -1.63
C PHE A 314 -2.84 -12.42 -0.76
N TYR A 315 -2.04 -11.44 -0.31
CA TYR A 315 -2.46 -10.32 0.53
C TYR A 315 -1.91 -9.00 -0.04
N PRO A 316 -2.52 -8.47 -1.13
CA PRO A 316 -2.11 -7.17 -1.64
C PRO A 316 -2.41 -6.09 -0.60
N SER A 317 -1.40 -5.42 -0.06
CA SER A 317 -1.58 -4.42 1.01
C SER A 317 -2.65 -3.39 0.63
N ALA A 318 -2.62 -2.86 -0.60
CA ALA A 318 -3.70 -2.07 -1.17
C ALA A 318 -4.74 -3.00 -1.82
N TRP A 319 -5.61 -3.58 -1.02
CA TRP A 319 -6.58 -4.60 -1.42
C TRP A 319 -7.72 -4.08 -2.30
N ILE A 320 -7.97 -2.76 -2.25
CA ILE A 320 -8.97 -2.05 -3.02
C ILE A 320 -8.41 -0.71 -3.51
N LEU A 321 -8.72 -0.33 -4.75
CA LEU A 321 -8.26 0.90 -5.39
C LEU A 321 -9.46 1.73 -5.81
N PRO A 322 -10.00 2.59 -4.92
CA PRO A 322 -11.21 3.36 -5.21
C PRO A 322 -10.96 4.46 -6.24
N ARG A 323 -11.94 4.64 -7.12
CA ARG A 323 -12.07 5.70 -8.10
C ARG A 323 -13.48 6.26 -8.07
N CYS A 324 -13.70 7.35 -8.79
CA CYS A 324 -15.01 7.87 -9.09
C CYS A 324 -15.07 8.22 -10.58
N ALA A 325 -16.12 7.80 -11.25
CA ALA A 325 -16.38 8.21 -12.62
C ALA A 325 -16.62 9.74 -12.65
N ALA A 326 -15.76 10.46 -13.38
CA ALA A 326 -15.86 11.92 -13.52
C ALA A 326 -16.86 12.32 -14.60
N GLN A 327 -17.19 11.42 -15.48
CA GLN A 327 -18.14 11.54 -16.60
C GLN A 327 -18.78 10.19 -16.86
N ASP A 328 -19.84 10.18 -17.67
CA ASP A 328 -20.46 8.95 -18.16
C ASP A 328 -19.48 8.18 -19.02
N ASP A 329 -19.47 6.85 -18.89
CA ASP A 329 -18.57 5.96 -19.64
C ASP A 329 -19.21 4.59 -19.87
N VAL A 330 -18.64 3.82 -20.80
CA VAL A 330 -18.99 2.41 -21.04
C VAL A 330 -17.82 1.54 -20.60
N LEU A 331 -18.03 0.76 -19.54
CA LEU A 331 -17.03 -0.12 -18.94
C LEU A 331 -17.37 -1.60 -19.24
N ALA A 332 -16.56 -2.26 -20.06
CA ALA A 332 -16.80 -3.64 -20.48
C ALA A 332 -18.23 -3.88 -21.03
N GLY A 333 -18.76 -2.91 -21.77
CA GLY A 333 -20.11 -2.95 -22.36
C GLY A 333 -21.25 -2.56 -21.39
N TYR A 334 -20.93 -2.10 -20.19
CA TYR A 334 -21.89 -1.61 -19.20
C TYR A 334 -21.82 -0.10 -19.04
N ALA A 335 -22.99 0.53 -18.93
CA ALA A 335 -23.11 1.96 -18.67
C ALA A 335 -22.73 2.30 -17.22
N VAL A 336 -21.79 3.24 -17.04
CA VAL A 336 -21.37 3.77 -15.74
C VAL A 336 -21.57 5.28 -15.75
N GLU A 337 -22.48 5.76 -14.91
CA GLU A 337 -22.83 7.17 -14.81
C GLU A 337 -21.75 7.97 -14.05
N ALA A 338 -21.64 9.25 -14.38
CA ALA A 338 -20.82 10.21 -13.65
C ALA A 338 -21.19 10.23 -12.15
N GLY A 339 -20.19 10.27 -11.30
CA GLY A 339 -20.38 10.25 -9.85
C GLY A 339 -20.40 8.86 -9.22
N THR A 340 -20.50 7.79 -10.01
CA THR A 340 -20.42 6.40 -9.53
C THR A 340 -19.06 6.12 -8.89
N ASP A 341 -19.07 5.54 -7.70
CA ASP A 341 -17.85 5.01 -7.07
C ASP A 341 -17.44 3.70 -7.74
N VAL A 342 -16.20 3.61 -8.23
CA VAL A 342 -15.65 2.45 -8.92
C VAL A 342 -14.56 1.84 -8.05
N LEU A 343 -14.79 0.60 -7.62
CA LEU A 343 -13.95 -0.12 -6.67
C LEU A 343 -13.19 -1.22 -7.42
N VAL A 344 -11.98 -0.93 -7.87
CA VAL A 344 -11.08 -1.97 -8.39
C VAL A 344 -10.54 -2.76 -7.20
N CYS A 345 -10.69 -4.09 -7.22
CA CYS A 345 -10.33 -4.95 -6.08
C CYS A 345 -9.22 -5.95 -6.42
N PRO A 346 -7.93 -5.58 -6.25
CA PRO A 346 -6.80 -6.50 -6.44
C PRO A 346 -6.95 -7.80 -5.66
N TYR A 347 -7.43 -7.74 -4.41
CA TYR A 347 -7.60 -8.91 -3.56
C TYR A 347 -8.48 -10.00 -4.20
N LEU A 348 -9.59 -9.63 -4.86
CA LEU A 348 -10.46 -10.56 -5.55
C LEU A 348 -9.90 -10.94 -6.93
N THR A 349 -9.31 -10.01 -7.68
CA THR A 349 -8.67 -10.28 -8.98
C THR A 349 -7.54 -11.31 -8.84
N HIS A 350 -6.71 -11.18 -7.80
CA HIS A 350 -5.58 -12.09 -7.57
C HIS A 350 -6.01 -13.48 -7.07
N ARG A 351 -7.28 -13.68 -6.75
CA ARG A 351 -7.87 -14.96 -6.32
C ARG A 351 -8.83 -15.57 -7.33
N ASP A 352 -8.92 -14.97 -8.51
CA ASP A 352 -9.78 -15.46 -9.57
C ASP A 352 -9.27 -16.78 -10.17
N PRO A 353 -10.00 -17.90 -10.04
CA PRO A 353 -9.59 -19.18 -10.61
C PRO A 353 -9.54 -19.18 -12.14
N ALA A 354 -10.24 -18.24 -12.81
CA ALA A 354 -10.12 -18.05 -14.24
C ALA A 354 -8.78 -17.40 -14.66
N LEU A 355 -8.10 -16.74 -13.72
CA LEU A 355 -6.83 -16.06 -13.96
C LEU A 355 -5.64 -16.78 -13.33
N TRP A 356 -5.84 -17.43 -12.19
CA TRP A 356 -4.79 -18.04 -11.39
C TRP A 356 -5.10 -19.50 -11.12
N GLU A 357 -4.23 -20.40 -11.55
CA GLU A 357 -4.31 -21.81 -11.20
C GLU A 357 -4.16 -21.98 -9.69
N ASP A 358 -5.04 -22.75 -9.03
CA ASP A 358 -5.07 -22.96 -7.58
C ASP A 358 -4.85 -21.66 -6.78
N PRO A 359 -5.72 -20.64 -6.92
CA PRO A 359 -5.47 -19.31 -6.34
C PRO A 359 -5.35 -19.31 -4.81
N GLY A 360 -5.90 -20.33 -4.15
CA GLY A 360 -5.80 -20.56 -2.70
C GLY A 360 -4.46 -21.11 -2.24
N ARG A 361 -3.60 -21.58 -3.13
CA ARG A 361 -2.29 -22.14 -2.81
C ARG A 361 -1.20 -21.07 -2.88
N PHE A 362 -0.36 -21.00 -1.85
CA PHE A 362 0.85 -20.17 -1.84
C PHE A 362 1.95 -20.87 -2.64
N ASP A 363 2.25 -20.38 -3.83
CA ASP A 363 3.25 -20.98 -4.74
C ASP A 363 4.11 -19.89 -5.40
N PRO A 364 5.26 -19.53 -4.81
CA PRO A 364 6.17 -18.51 -5.36
C PRO A 364 6.71 -18.85 -6.75
N ARG A 365 6.68 -20.14 -7.18
CA ARG A 365 7.14 -20.56 -8.51
C ARG A 365 6.33 -19.95 -9.65
N ARG A 366 5.14 -19.39 -9.36
CA ARG A 366 4.37 -18.60 -10.33
C ARG A 366 5.17 -17.42 -10.88
N PHE A 367 6.10 -16.89 -10.10
CA PHE A 367 6.92 -15.72 -10.44
C PHE A 367 8.32 -16.06 -10.94
N THR A 368 8.73 -17.33 -10.89
CA THR A 368 10.03 -17.77 -11.38
C THR A 368 9.91 -18.70 -12.61
N THR A 369 8.74 -19.31 -12.83
CA THR A 369 8.51 -20.22 -13.96
C THR A 369 7.77 -19.49 -15.08
N PRO A 370 8.32 -19.43 -16.30
CA PRO A 370 7.65 -18.81 -17.44
C PRO A 370 6.25 -19.41 -17.69
N GLY A 371 5.30 -18.55 -18.03
CA GLY A 371 3.92 -18.94 -18.38
C GLY A 371 3.00 -19.26 -17.20
N ARG A 372 3.49 -19.31 -15.97
CA ARG A 372 2.65 -19.63 -14.79
C ARG A 372 1.90 -18.46 -14.17
N ARG A 373 2.19 -17.25 -14.55
CA ARG A 373 1.40 -16.07 -14.14
C ARG A 373 0.59 -15.56 -15.32
N PRO A 374 -0.57 -14.93 -15.06
CA PRO A 374 -1.34 -14.28 -16.12
C PRO A 374 -0.51 -13.20 -16.82
N THR A 375 -0.65 -13.11 -18.14
CA THR A 375 0.06 -12.13 -18.98
C THR A 375 -0.67 -10.79 -19.08
N HIS A 376 -2.00 -10.78 -18.87
CA HIS A 376 -2.81 -9.56 -18.95
C HIS A 376 -2.45 -8.61 -17.78
N SER A 377 -2.16 -7.34 -18.09
CA SER A 377 -1.71 -6.35 -17.12
C SER A 377 -2.70 -6.07 -15.98
N GLY A 378 -4.00 -6.26 -16.22
CA GLY A 378 -5.05 -6.12 -15.20
C GLY A 378 -5.20 -7.32 -14.26
N SER A 379 -4.44 -8.42 -14.44
CA SER A 379 -4.56 -9.63 -13.63
C SER A 379 -3.68 -9.66 -12.39
N TYR A 380 -2.57 -8.91 -12.38
CA TYR A 380 -1.65 -8.79 -11.23
C TYR A 380 -1.28 -7.33 -11.00
N LEU A 381 -1.84 -6.74 -9.96
CA LEU A 381 -1.77 -5.31 -9.71
C LEU A 381 -1.59 -4.91 -8.23
N PRO A 382 -0.64 -5.55 -7.50
CA PRO A 382 -0.45 -5.22 -6.07
C PRO A 382 0.08 -3.80 -5.86
N PHE A 383 0.66 -3.21 -6.90
CA PHE A 383 1.14 -1.83 -6.95
C PHE A 383 0.26 -0.92 -7.82
N GLY A 384 -0.93 -1.39 -8.21
CA GLY A 384 -1.74 -0.74 -9.25
C GLY A 384 -1.08 -0.78 -10.61
N ILE A 385 -1.76 -0.18 -11.61
CA ILE A 385 -1.27 -0.03 -12.98
C ILE A 385 -1.58 1.37 -13.51
N GLY A 386 -1.01 1.72 -14.67
CA GLY A 386 -1.23 3.00 -15.32
C GLY A 386 -0.48 4.17 -14.67
N PRO A 387 -0.84 5.42 -14.98
CA PRO A 387 -0.10 6.60 -14.52
C PRO A 387 -0.05 6.75 -13.00
N ARG A 388 -1.04 6.22 -12.29
CA ARG A 388 -1.15 6.25 -10.84
C ARG A 388 -0.60 5.00 -10.14
N ALA A 389 0.12 4.13 -10.86
CA ALA A 389 0.83 3.00 -10.26
C ALA A 389 1.77 3.46 -9.15
N CYS A 390 2.05 2.58 -8.20
CA CYS A 390 2.90 2.88 -7.03
C CYS A 390 4.24 3.49 -7.45
N LEU A 391 4.56 4.62 -6.84
CA LEU A 391 5.83 5.32 -7.04
C LEU A 391 7.00 4.51 -6.48
N GLY A 392 6.79 3.91 -5.29
CA GLY A 392 7.78 3.17 -4.53
C GLY A 392 7.90 1.68 -4.88
N LEU A 393 7.34 1.19 -6.02
CA LEU A 393 7.36 -0.23 -6.38
C LEU A 393 8.77 -0.84 -6.28
N GLN A 394 9.76 -0.21 -6.91
CA GLN A 394 11.14 -0.70 -6.91
C GLN A 394 11.75 -0.66 -5.50
N PHE A 395 11.42 0.39 -4.75
CA PHE A 395 11.86 0.56 -3.37
C PHE A 395 11.30 -0.54 -2.47
N ALA A 396 9.99 -0.77 -2.49
CA ALA A 396 9.32 -1.77 -1.67
C ALA A 396 9.82 -3.20 -1.95
N LEU A 397 10.00 -3.55 -3.23
CA LEU A 397 10.56 -4.84 -3.60
C LEU A 397 12.02 -4.98 -3.15
N ARG A 398 12.82 -3.91 -3.28
CA ARG A 398 14.22 -3.91 -2.90
C ARG A 398 14.40 -4.04 -1.40
N GLU A 399 13.70 -3.20 -0.60
CA GLU A 399 13.81 -3.25 0.87
C GLU A 399 13.34 -4.59 1.43
N SER A 400 12.21 -5.12 0.94
CA SER A 400 11.71 -6.43 1.35
C SER A 400 12.70 -7.55 1.01
N THR A 401 13.25 -7.55 -0.21
CA THR A 401 14.20 -8.58 -0.64
C THR A 401 15.49 -8.53 0.20
N VAL A 402 16.05 -7.34 0.44
CA VAL A 402 17.28 -7.18 1.23
C VAL A 402 17.05 -7.64 2.68
N LEU A 403 15.95 -7.26 3.31
CA LEU A 403 15.64 -7.73 4.67
C LEU A 403 15.58 -9.27 4.73
N LEU A 404 14.87 -9.88 3.78
CA LEU A 404 14.68 -11.32 3.74
C LEU A 404 16.00 -12.06 3.47
N GLU A 405 16.89 -11.50 2.64
CA GLU A 405 18.25 -12.03 2.45
C GLU A 405 19.07 -12.05 3.75
N HIS A 406 18.81 -11.11 4.69
CA HIS A 406 19.45 -11.08 6.01
C HIS A 406 18.79 -12.01 7.04
N LEU A 407 17.47 -12.14 7.02
CA LEU A 407 16.73 -12.84 8.08
C LEU A 407 16.53 -14.33 7.80
N LEU A 408 16.09 -14.69 6.58
CA LEU A 408 15.66 -16.05 6.27
C LEU A 408 16.76 -17.11 6.41
N PRO A 409 18.05 -16.83 6.10
CA PRO A 409 19.11 -17.81 6.29
C PRO A 409 19.45 -18.11 7.75
N VAL A 410 19.18 -17.16 8.65
CA VAL A 410 19.72 -17.17 10.02
C VAL A 410 18.66 -17.54 11.05
N HIS A 411 17.41 -17.11 10.85
CA HIS A 411 16.37 -17.24 11.85
C HIS A 411 15.08 -17.83 11.28
N THR A 412 14.42 -18.68 12.05
CA THR A 412 13.06 -19.16 11.80
C THR A 412 12.16 -18.70 12.94
N PRO A 413 11.18 -17.82 12.67
CA PRO A 413 10.15 -17.53 13.66
C PRO A 413 9.30 -18.77 13.95
N ARG A 414 9.20 -19.15 15.20
CA ARG A 414 8.22 -20.13 15.68
C ARG A 414 7.11 -19.36 16.38
N PHE A 415 5.97 -19.27 15.72
CA PHE A 415 4.84 -18.51 16.23
C PHE A 415 4.21 -19.18 17.46
N LEU A 416 3.87 -18.37 18.45
CA LEU A 416 3.15 -18.79 19.66
C LEU A 416 1.63 -18.66 19.48
N ALA A 417 1.23 -17.71 18.65
CA ALA A 417 -0.14 -17.54 18.17
C ALA A 417 -0.10 -16.96 16.75
N VAL A 418 -1.02 -17.39 15.91
CA VAL A 418 -1.13 -16.95 14.53
C VAL A 418 -2.50 -16.29 14.35
N PRO A 419 -2.59 -15.05 13.85
CA PRO A 419 -3.85 -14.44 13.51
C PRO A 419 -4.63 -15.29 12.50
N GLU A 420 -5.87 -15.63 12.83
CA GLU A 420 -6.71 -16.50 12.00
C GLU A 420 -7.34 -15.75 10.82
N ARG A 421 -7.54 -14.45 10.97
CA ARG A 421 -8.25 -13.60 10.02
C ARG A 421 -7.37 -12.50 9.46
N ALA A 422 -7.80 -11.97 8.31
CA ALA A 422 -7.31 -10.74 7.76
C ALA A 422 -8.30 -9.61 8.10
N ALA A 423 -7.80 -8.49 8.62
CA ALA A 423 -8.58 -7.28 8.82
C ALA A 423 -8.44 -6.36 7.60
N PHE A 424 -9.58 -5.97 7.03
CA PHE A 424 -9.66 -5.13 5.83
C PHE A 424 -9.97 -3.68 6.20
N SER A 425 -8.93 -2.84 6.19
CA SER A 425 -9.07 -1.39 6.39
C SER A 425 -8.46 -0.64 5.19
N ILE A 426 -7.58 0.33 5.41
CA ILE A 426 -6.80 0.95 4.33
C ILE A 426 -5.83 -0.07 3.73
N THR A 427 -5.26 -0.93 4.57
CA THR A 427 -4.46 -2.09 4.17
C THR A 427 -5.14 -3.38 4.62
N VAL A 428 -4.82 -4.52 3.97
CA VAL A 428 -5.20 -5.84 4.45
C VAL A 428 -4.09 -6.37 5.36
N ARG A 429 -4.35 -6.44 6.66
CA ARG A 429 -3.38 -6.83 7.68
C ARG A 429 -3.85 -8.05 8.47
N PRO A 430 -2.95 -8.79 9.14
CA PRO A 430 -3.35 -9.77 10.13
C PRO A 430 -4.22 -9.14 11.22
N ASP A 431 -5.28 -9.81 11.63
CA ASP A 431 -6.20 -9.36 12.70
C ASP A 431 -5.66 -9.79 14.06
N GLY A 432 -4.68 -9.08 14.56
CA GLY A 432 -4.05 -9.32 15.85
C GLY A 432 -2.52 -9.42 15.78
N PRO A 433 -1.87 -9.58 16.95
CA PRO A 433 -0.43 -9.72 17.07
C PRO A 433 0.07 -11.06 16.51
N ALA A 434 1.33 -11.11 16.15
CA ALA A 434 2.03 -12.29 15.65
C ALA A 434 3.26 -12.62 16.54
N PRO A 435 3.03 -13.03 17.82
CA PRO A 435 4.12 -13.30 18.74
C PRO A 435 4.89 -14.55 18.34
N ALA A 436 6.20 -14.47 18.35
CA ALA A 436 7.08 -15.57 17.98
C ALA A 436 8.34 -15.61 18.85
N VAL A 437 8.97 -16.78 18.92
CA VAL A 437 10.33 -16.97 19.38
C VAL A 437 11.20 -17.27 18.16
N LEU A 438 12.39 -16.70 18.11
CA LEU A 438 13.31 -16.94 17.00
C LEU A 438 14.21 -18.15 17.28
N GLU A 439 14.14 -19.10 16.39
CA GLU A 439 15.01 -20.27 16.40
C GLU A 439 16.17 -20.03 15.42
N PRO A 440 17.44 -20.23 15.87
CA PRO A 440 18.58 -20.17 14.96
C PRO A 440 18.50 -21.32 13.94
N ARG A 441 18.89 -21.04 12.71
CA ARG A 441 19.06 -22.10 11.71
C ARG A 441 20.47 -22.67 11.83
N CYS A 442 20.55 -23.98 11.87
CA CYS A 442 21.82 -24.73 11.84
C CYS A 442 22.44 -24.73 10.45
#